data_322a10d8fe73a0557eb8400183049d59
#
_entry.id   322a10d8fe73a0557eb8400183049d59
#
_cell.length_a   1.000
_cell.length_b   1.000
_cell.length_c   1.000
_cell.angle_alpha   90.00
_cell.angle_beta   90.00
_cell.angle_gamma   90.00
#
_symmetry.space_group_name_H-M   'P 1'
#
loop_
_entity.id
_entity.type
_entity.pdbx_description
1 polymer ?
#
loop_
_entity_poly.entity_id
_entity_poly.type
_entity_poly.pdbx_seq_one_letter_code
_entity_poly.pdbx_strand_id
1 'polypeptide(L)'
;VTKTECELFIAAYSEFTAHLSSTSFATGDRVKMVVANSGNTSQTYAVQWYSPENLLATEALEVIPAAPGKTKPGAQPATRFHKVEQVTLKVPPAQKGELEFRMRMRRQPLFGSPETYPMTVEIQSAEKKAQSIAAQVRGGPLFPRWVAAAAIILLLVVLIVGIGLIVAPSPEEDR
;
A
#
# COMPACT_ATOMS: atom_id res chain seq x y z
N VAL A 1 -25.79 12.38 58.89
CA VAL A 1 -25.07 11.68 57.78
C VAL A 1 -24.07 12.70 57.22
N THR A 2 -22.79 12.51 57.52
CA THR A 2 -21.70 13.38 56.99
C THR A 2 -21.36 12.88 55.59
N LYS A 3 -21.55 13.70 54.55
CA LYS A 3 -21.06 13.41 53.21
C LYS A 3 -19.62 13.87 53.14
N THR A 4 -18.69 12.96 52.84
CA THR A 4 -17.32 13.25 52.53
C THR A 4 -17.17 13.21 51.01
N GLU A 5 -16.85 14.33 50.37
CA GLU A 5 -16.50 14.41 48.94
C GLU A 5 -15.03 14.16 48.81
N CYS A 6 -14.67 13.25 47.91
CA CYS A 6 -13.28 12.96 47.57
C CYS A 6 -13.08 13.32 46.12
N GLU A 7 -12.13 14.23 45.81
CA GLU A 7 -11.71 14.53 44.46
C GLU A 7 -10.58 13.60 44.05
N LEU A 8 -10.79 12.86 42.94
CA LEU A 8 -9.79 12.00 42.37
C LEU A 8 -9.21 12.67 41.14
N PHE A 9 -7.95 13.04 41.19
CA PHE A 9 -7.19 13.56 40.05
C PHE A 9 -6.48 12.42 39.31
N ILE A 10 -6.88 12.16 38.07
CA ILE A 10 -6.19 11.21 37.19
C ILE A 10 -5.23 12.00 36.28
N ALA A 11 -3.92 11.79 36.43
CA ALA A 11 -2.93 12.38 35.59
C ALA A 11 -3.11 11.94 34.11
N ALA A 12 -2.79 12.84 33.18
CA ALA A 12 -2.79 12.50 31.77
C ALA A 12 -1.74 11.40 31.51
N TYR A 13 -2.13 10.33 30.83
CA TYR A 13 -1.23 9.28 30.41
C TYR A 13 -1.51 8.89 28.95
N SER A 14 -0.48 8.48 28.26
CA SER A 14 -0.52 8.06 26.87
C SER A 14 -0.03 6.63 26.77
N GLU A 15 -0.85 5.79 26.21
CA GLU A 15 -0.51 4.41 25.85
C GLU A 15 -1.27 4.04 24.58
N PHE A 16 -0.60 3.33 23.67
CA PHE A 16 -1.23 2.89 22.45
C PHE A 16 -0.68 1.54 21.98
N THR A 17 -1.48 0.86 21.18
CA THR A 17 -1.07 -0.32 20.43
C THR A 17 -1.48 -0.16 18.98
N ALA A 18 -0.63 -0.60 18.07
CA ALA A 18 -0.93 -0.58 16.64
C ALA A 18 -0.71 -1.97 16.03
N HIS A 19 -1.56 -2.31 15.07
CA HIS A 19 -1.43 -3.56 14.32
C HIS A 19 -1.88 -3.38 12.87
N LEU A 20 -1.35 -4.22 12.00
CA LEU A 20 -1.76 -4.33 10.60
C LEU A 20 -2.74 -5.49 10.42
N SER A 21 -3.68 -5.38 9.51
CA SER A 21 -4.58 -6.47 9.14
C SER A 21 -3.83 -7.66 8.52
N SER A 22 -2.68 -7.41 7.90
CA SER A 22 -1.77 -8.41 7.37
C SER A 22 -0.34 -7.89 7.41
N THR A 23 0.61 -8.73 7.82
CA THR A 23 2.05 -8.45 7.78
C THR A 23 2.73 -8.95 6.51
N SER A 24 1.99 -9.65 5.63
CA SER A 24 2.47 -10.09 4.32
C SER A 24 1.36 -9.91 3.29
N PHE A 25 1.59 -9.08 2.28
CA PHE A 25 0.60 -8.71 1.26
C PHE A 25 1.29 -8.41 -0.07
N ALA A 26 0.51 -8.42 -1.17
CA ALA A 26 1.04 -8.08 -2.49
C ALA A 26 0.99 -6.57 -2.76
N THR A 27 1.81 -6.12 -3.71
CA THR A 27 1.73 -4.74 -4.21
C THR A 27 0.33 -4.47 -4.78
N GLY A 28 -0.28 -3.36 -4.36
CA GLY A 28 -1.63 -2.98 -4.74
C GLY A 28 -2.73 -3.46 -3.79
N ASP A 29 -2.45 -4.43 -2.93
CA ASP A 29 -3.41 -4.86 -1.91
C ASP A 29 -3.71 -3.73 -0.91
N ARG A 30 -4.95 -3.68 -0.46
CA ARG A 30 -5.37 -2.77 0.61
C ARG A 30 -5.05 -3.40 1.95
N VAL A 31 -4.30 -2.67 2.76
CA VAL A 31 -3.96 -3.06 4.12
C VAL A 31 -4.55 -2.04 5.07
N LYS A 32 -5.22 -2.53 6.11
CA LYS A 32 -5.77 -1.72 7.18
C LYS A 32 -4.80 -1.73 8.35
N MET A 33 -4.45 -0.55 8.82
CA MET A 33 -3.75 -0.34 10.09
C MET A 33 -4.76 0.16 11.12
N VAL A 34 -4.71 -0.39 12.32
CA VAL A 34 -5.52 0.04 13.44
C VAL A 34 -4.60 0.50 14.55
N VAL A 35 -4.83 1.72 15.04
CA VAL A 35 -4.14 2.30 16.20
C VAL A 35 -5.16 2.44 17.31
N ALA A 36 -4.98 1.75 18.42
CA ALA A 36 -5.82 1.84 19.61
C ALA A 36 -5.16 2.75 20.64
N ASN A 37 -5.81 3.83 21.00
CA ASN A 37 -5.40 4.72 22.07
C ASN A 37 -5.98 4.22 23.40
N SER A 38 -5.14 3.63 24.24
CA SER A 38 -5.50 3.17 25.59
C SER A 38 -5.30 4.24 26.66
N GLY A 39 -4.78 5.41 26.26
CA GLY A 39 -4.61 6.57 27.15
C GLY A 39 -5.92 7.29 27.45
N ASN A 40 -5.85 8.22 28.41
CA ASN A 40 -6.98 9.04 28.84
C ASN A 40 -7.06 10.42 28.14
N THR A 41 -6.15 10.67 27.17
CA THR A 41 -6.11 11.91 26.38
C THR A 41 -6.18 11.62 24.90
N SER A 42 -6.73 12.57 24.12
CA SER A 42 -6.68 12.49 22.65
C SER A 42 -5.26 12.62 22.17
N GLN A 43 -4.80 11.67 21.37
CA GLN A 43 -3.42 11.62 20.87
C GLN A 43 -3.38 11.75 19.35
N THR A 44 -2.27 12.31 18.88
CA THR A 44 -1.96 12.42 17.46
C THR A 44 -0.77 11.50 17.16
N TYR A 45 -0.95 10.60 16.20
CA TYR A 45 0.04 9.63 15.79
C TYR A 45 0.55 9.96 14.40
N ALA A 46 1.86 10.05 14.26
CA ALA A 46 2.54 10.13 12.97
C ALA A 46 2.87 8.72 12.50
N VAL A 47 2.43 8.37 11.31
CA VAL A 47 2.69 7.06 10.69
C VAL A 47 3.64 7.27 9.52
N GLN A 48 4.74 6.54 9.51
CA GLN A 48 5.75 6.56 8.47
C GLN A 48 6.04 5.15 7.99
N TRP A 49 6.44 5.03 6.72
CA TRP A 49 6.76 3.76 6.08
C TRP A 49 8.18 3.79 5.58
N TYR A 50 8.98 2.81 5.98
CA TYR A 50 10.36 2.64 5.56
C TYR A 50 10.50 1.38 4.73
N SER A 51 11.11 1.51 3.57
CA SER A 51 11.50 0.41 2.71
C SER A 51 12.98 0.55 2.36
N PRO A 52 13.79 -0.51 2.46
CA PRO A 52 15.15 -0.50 1.95
C PRO A 52 15.17 -0.01 0.50
N GLU A 53 16.21 0.74 0.12
CA GLU A 53 16.44 1.23 -1.23
C GLU A 53 15.29 2.09 -1.81
N ASN A 54 14.31 2.48 -0.99
CA ASN A 54 13.18 3.31 -1.41
C ASN A 54 12.40 2.76 -2.63
N LEU A 55 12.33 1.44 -2.74
CA LEU A 55 11.71 0.74 -3.87
C LEU A 55 10.18 0.79 -3.84
N LEU A 56 9.59 0.98 -2.66
CA LEU A 56 8.16 1.03 -2.46
C LEU A 56 7.67 2.48 -2.31
N ALA A 57 6.47 2.73 -2.77
CA ALA A 57 5.72 3.97 -2.55
C ALA A 57 4.43 3.62 -1.82
N THR A 58 4.12 4.39 -0.77
CA THR A 58 2.87 4.25 -0.02
C THR A 58 1.82 5.16 -0.61
N GLU A 59 0.62 4.64 -0.77
CA GLU A 59 -0.58 5.40 -1.09
C GLU A 59 -1.60 5.17 0.04
N ALA A 60 -2.00 6.22 0.73
CA ALA A 60 -3.04 6.16 1.76
C ALA A 60 -4.40 6.54 1.18
N LEU A 61 -5.46 5.97 1.76
CA LEU A 61 -6.83 6.27 1.42
C LEU A 61 -7.27 7.53 2.16
N GLU A 62 -7.57 8.58 1.42
CA GLU A 62 -8.19 9.78 1.96
C GLU A 62 -9.67 9.81 1.60
N VAL A 63 -10.49 10.08 2.62
CA VAL A 63 -11.91 10.34 2.43
C VAL A 63 -12.05 11.82 2.05
N ILE A 64 -12.31 12.10 0.78
CA ILE A 64 -12.53 13.45 0.30
C ILE A 64 -13.94 13.87 0.76
N PRO A 65 -14.06 14.86 1.67
CA PRO A 65 -15.38 15.36 2.05
C PRO A 65 -16.09 15.92 0.81
N ALA A 66 -17.36 15.58 0.65
CA ALA A 66 -18.15 16.10 -0.44
C ALA A 66 -18.19 17.63 -0.35
N ALA A 67 -17.90 18.32 -1.46
CA ALA A 67 -17.95 19.78 -1.50
C ALA A 67 -19.36 20.25 -1.12
N PRO A 68 -19.48 21.22 -0.20
CA PRO A 68 -20.78 21.73 0.22
C PRO A 68 -21.54 22.27 -1.00
N GLY A 69 -22.75 21.74 -1.23
CA GLY A 69 -23.68 22.23 -2.26
C GLY A 69 -23.76 21.43 -3.56
N LYS A 70 -22.98 20.36 -3.77
CA LYS A 70 -23.05 19.54 -5.01
C LYS A 70 -23.38 18.07 -4.79
N THR A 71 -23.78 17.67 -3.59
CA THR A 71 -24.03 16.25 -3.28
C THR A 71 -25.45 15.88 -3.67
N LYS A 72 -25.62 15.00 -4.65
CA LYS A 72 -26.88 14.29 -4.85
C LYS A 72 -27.19 13.45 -3.61
N PRO A 73 -28.45 13.40 -3.11
CA PRO A 73 -28.82 12.52 -2.00
C PRO A 73 -28.42 11.08 -2.34
N GLY A 74 -27.56 10.46 -1.51
CA GLY A 74 -27.07 9.08 -1.72
C GLY A 74 -25.68 8.96 -2.38
N ALA A 75 -24.99 10.06 -2.72
CA ALA A 75 -23.62 9.99 -3.19
C ALA A 75 -22.68 9.59 -2.05
N GLN A 76 -22.00 8.47 -2.20
CA GLN A 76 -20.94 8.05 -1.29
C GLN A 76 -19.75 9.02 -1.37
N PRO A 77 -19.07 9.32 -0.26
CA PRO A 77 -17.87 10.16 -0.29
C PRO A 77 -16.83 9.53 -1.24
N ALA A 78 -16.28 10.37 -2.11
CA ALA A 78 -15.24 9.91 -3.02
C ALA A 78 -13.98 9.56 -2.22
N THR A 79 -13.55 8.30 -2.29
CA THR A 79 -12.31 7.85 -1.67
C THR A 79 -11.24 7.73 -2.73
N ARG A 80 -10.08 8.34 -2.50
CA ARG A 80 -8.96 8.30 -3.41
C ARG A 80 -7.66 7.97 -2.68
N PHE A 81 -6.83 7.13 -3.30
CA PHE A 81 -5.49 6.87 -2.81
C PHE A 81 -4.54 7.99 -3.28
N HIS A 82 -3.80 8.56 -2.33
CA HIS A 82 -2.75 9.55 -2.59
C HIS A 82 -1.41 9.00 -2.17
N LYS A 83 -0.38 9.35 -2.93
CA LYS A 83 1.00 9.07 -2.53
C LYS A 83 1.33 9.88 -1.28
N VAL A 84 1.77 9.20 -0.24
CA VAL A 84 2.12 9.80 1.05
C VAL A 84 3.46 9.26 1.53
N GLU A 85 4.20 10.10 2.25
CA GLU A 85 5.42 9.69 2.97
C GLU A 85 5.13 9.55 4.47
N GLN A 86 4.19 10.35 4.96
CA GLN A 86 3.73 10.35 6.33
C GLN A 86 2.23 10.64 6.37
N VAL A 87 1.54 10.03 7.30
CA VAL A 87 0.13 10.32 7.61
C VAL A 87 -0.01 10.61 9.10
N THR A 88 -0.85 11.57 9.42
CA THR A 88 -1.17 11.93 10.80
C THR A 88 -2.57 11.44 11.13
N LEU A 89 -2.69 10.66 12.20
CA LEU A 89 -3.94 10.10 12.68
C LEU A 89 -4.26 10.62 14.08
N LYS A 90 -5.37 11.32 14.25
CA LYS A 90 -5.86 11.77 15.56
C LYS A 90 -6.85 10.76 16.12
N VAL A 91 -6.55 10.20 17.30
CA VAL A 91 -7.38 9.19 17.94
C VAL A 91 -7.81 9.69 19.33
N PRO A 92 -9.13 9.79 19.59
CA PRO A 92 -9.65 10.13 20.91
C PRO A 92 -9.26 9.10 21.99
N PRO A 93 -9.38 9.44 23.28
CA PRO A 93 -9.09 8.51 24.35
C PRO A 93 -10.02 7.29 24.30
N ALA A 94 -9.47 6.14 24.63
CA ALA A 94 -10.15 4.82 24.64
C ALA A 94 -10.82 4.45 23.30
N GLN A 95 -10.35 5.02 22.17
CA GLN A 95 -10.88 4.74 20.83
C GLN A 95 -9.81 4.14 19.91
N LYS A 96 -10.29 3.66 18.76
CA LYS A 96 -9.44 3.14 17.68
C LYS A 96 -9.50 4.07 16.49
N GLY A 97 -8.34 4.35 15.91
CA GLY A 97 -8.20 5.01 14.61
C GLY A 97 -7.83 3.98 13.56
N GLU A 98 -8.40 4.09 12.37
CA GLU A 98 -8.14 3.19 11.26
C GLU A 98 -7.56 3.98 10.09
N LEU A 99 -6.58 3.38 9.42
CA LEU A 99 -5.95 3.92 8.22
C LEU A 99 -5.82 2.81 7.19
N GLU A 100 -6.38 3.01 6.00
CA GLU A 100 -6.17 2.12 4.88
C GLU A 100 -5.06 2.65 3.97
N PHE A 101 -4.15 1.77 3.61
CA PHE A 101 -3.07 2.10 2.68
C PHE A 101 -2.79 0.91 1.75
N ARG A 102 -2.03 1.20 0.70
CA ARG A 102 -1.48 0.18 -0.19
C ARG A 102 -0.06 0.55 -0.58
N MET A 103 0.72 -0.47 -0.92
CA MET A 103 2.08 -0.29 -1.41
C MET A 103 2.13 -0.48 -2.91
N ARG A 104 2.90 0.36 -3.59
CA ARG A 104 3.23 0.20 -5.01
C ARG A 104 4.73 0.19 -5.21
N MET A 105 5.19 -0.56 -6.18
CA MET A 105 6.58 -0.46 -6.62
C MET A 105 6.81 0.86 -7.36
N ARG A 106 7.86 1.59 -7.02
CA ARG A 106 8.27 2.80 -7.75
C ARG A 106 8.79 2.48 -9.15
N ARG A 107 9.46 1.34 -9.28
CA ARG A 107 9.93 0.78 -10.54
C ARG A 107 9.56 -0.69 -10.58
N GLN A 108 8.68 -1.05 -11.48
CA GLN A 108 8.27 -2.43 -11.67
C GLN A 108 9.14 -3.03 -12.77
N PRO A 109 9.88 -4.13 -12.53
CA PRO A 109 10.64 -4.79 -13.56
C PRO A 109 9.71 -5.36 -14.62
N LEU A 110 10.11 -5.30 -15.87
CA LEU A 110 9.32 -5.84 -16.99
C LEU A 110 9.27 -7.36 -16.93
N PHE A 111 10.41 -8.00 -16.66
CA PHE A 111 10.55 -9.46 -16.59
C PHE A 111 11.26 -9.85 -15.31
N GLY A 112 10.99 -11.05 -14.79
CA GLY A 112 11.65 -11.54 -13.60
C GLY A 112 10.86 -12.60 -12.87
N SER A 113 11.18 -12.75 -11.58
CA SER A 113 10.44 -13.55 -10.61
C SER A 113 9.79 -12.63 -9.60
N PRO A 114 8.69 -13.05 -8.95
CA PRO A 114 8.19 -12.36 -7.77
C PRO A 114 9.25 -12.30 -6.68
N GLU A 115 9.39 -11.16 -6.05
CA GLU A 115 10.33 -10.92 -4.95
C GLU A 115 9.57 -10.37 -3.74
N THR A 116 10.15 -10.58 -2.56
CA THR A 116 9.59 -10.08 -1.30
C THR A 116 10.47 -8.96 -0.77
N TYR A 117 9.85 -7.81 -0.53
CA TYR A 117 10.52 -6.61 -0.05
C TYR A 117 10.16 -6.38 1.41
N PRO A 118 11.14 -6.31 2.32
CA PRO A 118 10.88 -5.95 3.70
C PRO A 118 10.46 -4.49 3.79
N MET A 119 9.57 -4.20 4.72
CA MET A 119 9.19 -2.85 5.08
C MET A 119 8.94 -2.73 6.57
N THR A 120 9.06 -1.54 7.09
CA THR A 120 8.75 -1.21 8.48
C THR A 120 7.75 -0.06 8.50
N VAL A 121 6.70 -0.22 9.27
CA VAL A 121 5.75 0.84 9.60
C VAL A 121 6.11 1.35 10.98
N GLU A 122 6.45 2.62 11.09
CA GLU A 122 6.72 3.27 12.36
C GLU A 122 5.56 4.19 12.72
N ILE A 123 5.04 4.03 13.93
CA ILE A 123 3.98 4.83 14.49
C ILE A 123 4.54 5.57 15.71
N GLN A 124 4.55 6.89 15.66
CA GLN A 124 5.07 7.72 16.72
C GLN A 124 3.96 8.58 17.32
N SER A 125 3.83 8.56 18.64
CA SER A 125 2.92 9.47 19.37
C SER A 125 3.54 10.85 19.55
N ALA A 126 2.72 11.87 19.86
CA ALA A 126 3.18 13.21 20.18
C ALA A 126 4.16 13.23 21.39
N GLU A 127 4.06 12.26 22.29
CA GLU A 127 4.96 12.09 23.46
C GLU A 127 6.24 11.29 23.13
N LYS A 128 6.54 11.09 21.83
CA LYS A 128 7.73 10.37 21.33
C LYS A 128 7.78 8.88 21.67
N LYS A 129 6.68 8.28 22.12
CA LYS A 129 6.56 6.82 22.18
C LYS A 129 6.42 6.31 20.75
N ALA A 130 7.23 5.33 20.38
CA ALA A 130 7.23 4.76 19.04
C ALA A 130 6.95 3.26 19.09
N GLN A 131 6.21 2.78 18.11
CA GLN A 131 6.01 1.34 17.83
C GLN A 131 6.37 1.08 16.38
N SER A 132 7.17 0.03 16.15
CA SER A 132 7.56 -0.41 14.81
C SER A 132 6.91 -1.75 14.50
N ILE A 133 6.34 -1.88 13.31
CA ILE A 133 5.72 -3.12 12.81
C ILE A 133 6.46 -3.52 11.54
N ALA A 134 7.12 -4.68 11.57
CA ALA A 134 7.73 -5.25 10.39
C ALA A 134 6.67 -5.94 9.52
N ALA A 135 6.77 -5.73 8.21
CA ALA A 135 5.91 -6.34 7.22
C ALA A 135 6.69 -6.70 5.96
N GLN A 136 6.07 -7.49 5.09
CA GLN A 136 6.65 -7.95 3.83
C GLN A 136 5.69 -7.67 2.68
N VAL A 137 6.21 -7.06 1.63
CA VAL A 137 5.44 -6.75 0.42
C VAL A 137 5.93 -7.63 -0.72
N ARG A 138 5.04 -8.45 -1.28
CA ARG A 138 5.34 -9.24 -2.46
C ARG A 138 5.13 -8.38 -3.70
N GLY A 139 6.21 -8.13 -4.42
CA GLY A 139 6.22 -7.46 -5.72
C GLY A 139 6.54 -8.43 -6.83
N GLY A 140 6.00 -8.21 -8.00
CA GLY A 140 6.26 -9.05 -9.16
C GLY A 140 6.52 -8.23 -10.42
N PRO A 141 7.16 -8.84 -11.42
CA PRO A 141 7.33 -8.24 -12.73
C PRO A 141 6.00 -8.10 -13.46
N LEU A 142 5.95 -7.23 -14.47
CA LEU A 142 4.78 -7.08 -15.34
C LEU A 142 4.52 -8.37 -16.14
N PHE A 143 5.60 -9.03 -16.59
CA PHE A 143 5.51 -10.25 -17.37
C PHE A 143 6.32 -11.38 -16.72
N PRO A 144 5.76 -12.57 -16.57
CA PRO A 144 6.52 -13.74 -16.12
C PRO A 144 7.59 -14.11 -17.17
N ARG A 145 8.65 -14.78 -16.74
CA ARG A 145 9.81 -15.13 -17.59
C ARG A 145 9.44 -15.91 -18.86
N TRP A 146 8.42 -16.76 -18.79
CA TRP A 146 8.00 -17.55 -19.94
C TRP A 146 7.45 -16.71 -21.10
N VAL A 147 6.90 -15.52 -20.82
CA VAL A 147 6.41 -14.59 -21.86
C VAL A 147 7.58 -14.10 -22.71
N ALA A 148 8.73 -13.81 -22.11
CA ALA A 148 9.91 -13.42 -22.85
C ALA A 148 10.41 -14.57 -23.77
N ALA A 149 10.41 -15.80 -23.24
CA ALA A 149 10.78 -16.98 -24.04
C ALA A 149 9.81 -17.21 -25.21
N ALA A 150 8.50 -17.11 -24.96
CA ALA A 150 7.48 -17.23 -25.99
C ALA A 150 7.61 -16.17 -27.08
N ALA A 151 7.91 -14.92 -26.71
CA ALA A 151 8.12 -13.84 -27.66
C ALA A 151 9.34 -14.07 -28.55
N ILE A 152 10.46 -14.59 -27.99
CA ILE A 152 11.65 -14.93 -28.74
C ILE A 152 11.34 -16.07 -29.74
N ILE A 153 10.64 -17.12 -29.30
CA ILE A 153 10.26 -18.23 -30.16
C ILE A 153 9.38 -17.75 -31.32
N LEU A 154 8.39 -16.92 -31.03
CA LEU A 154 7.51 -16.33 -32.04
C LEU A 154 8.31 -15.53 -33.07
N LEU A 155 9.24 -14.71 -32.60
CA LEU A 155 10.08 -13.90 -33.48
C LEU A 155 10.95 -14.77 -34.38
N LEU A 156 11.52 -15.87 -33.87
CA LEU A 156 12.29 -16.83 -34.66
C LEU A 156 11.43 -17.53 -35.74
N VAL A 157 10.20 -17.91 -35.37
CA VAL A 157 9.25 -18.52 -36.33
C VAL A 157 8.92 -17.54 -37.47
N VAL A 158 8.63 -16.28 -37.12
CA VAL A 158 8.35 -15.25 -38.14
C VAL A 158 9.54 -15.02 -39.05
N LEU A 159 10.75 -15.01 -38.50
CA LEU A 159 11.98 -14.84 -39.26
C LEU A 159 12.21 -16.01 -40.22
N ILE A 160 12.04 -17.26 -39.77
CA ILE A 160 12.18 -18.46 -40.58
C ILE A 160 11.19 -18.47 -41.74
N VAL A 161 9.89 -18.18 -41.43
CA VAL A 161 8.83 -18.11 -42.44
C VAL A 161 9.12 -17.00 -43.44
N GLY A 162 9.54 -15.81 -42.96
CA GLY A 162 9.91 -14.69 -43.82
C GLY A 162 11.06 -15.01 -44.77
N ILE A 163 12.12 -15.65 -44.29
CA ILE A 163 13.25 -16.11 -45.13
C ILE A 163 12.78 -17.17 -46.13
N GLY A 164 11.96 -18.14 -45.70
CA GLY A 164 11.42 -19.18 -46.55
C GLY A 164 10.61 -18.65 -47.73
N LEU A 165 9.79 -17.60 -47.49
CA LEU A 165 9.04 -16.94 -48.56
C LEU A 165 9.89 -16.16 -49.56
N ILE A 166 11.04 -15.61 -49.11
CA ILE A 166 11.98 -14.87 -50.00
C ILE A 166 12.81 -15.84 -50.84
N VAL A 167 13.17 -16.98 -50.28
CA VAL A 167 14.04 -17.98 -50.94
C VAL A 167 13.26 -18.99 -51.78
N ALA A 168 11.91 -19.07 -51.59
CA ALA A 168 11.07 -19.96 -52.39
C ALA A 168 11.21 -19.64 -53.89
N PRO A 169 11.65 -20.62 -54.75
CA PRO A 169 11.72 -20.37 -56.15
C PRO A 169 10.33 -20.05 -56.71
N SER A 170 10.25 -19.05 -57.56
CA SER A 170 9.04 -18.73 -58.30
C SER A 170 8.63 -19.97 -59.09
N PRO A 171 7.33 -20.40 -59.05
CA PRO A 171 6.87 -21.46 -59.90
C PRO A 171 7.11 -21.01 -61.34
N GLU A 172 8.09 -21.62 -62.03
CA GLU A 172 8.30 -21.46 -63.45
C GLU A 172 7.02 -21.93 -64.14
N GLU A 173 6.40 -21.02 -64.87
CA GLU A 173 5.27 -21.27 -65.76
C GLU A 173 5.76 -22.18 -66.86
N ASP A 174 5.59 -23.51 -66.65
CA ASP A 174 5.67 -24.46 -67.76
C ASP A 174 4.53 -24.19 -68.75
N ARG A 175 4.89 -23.54 -69.84
CA ARG A 175 4.09 -23.44 -71.05
C ARG A 175 4.78 -24.18 -72.19
#